data_f39688b65762c475f12efbf58e337d13
#
_entry.id   f39688b65762c475f12efbf58e337d13
#
_cell.length_a   1.000
_cell.length_b   1.000
_cell.length_c   1.000
_cell.angle_alpha   90.00
_cell.angle_beta   90.00
_cell.angle_gamma   90.00
#
_symmetry.space_group_name_H-M   'P 1'
#
loop_
_entity.id
_entity.type
_entity.pdbx_description
1 polymer ?
#
loop_
_entity_poly.entity_id
_entity_poly.type
_entity_poly.pdbx_seq_one_letter_code
_entity_poly.pdbx_strand_id
1 'polypeptide(L)'
;MALGDPAPCSSSPGAANASKNISKRCGAAILEADPTLGIASPTVAWFDAAFAAMGEFRPPEFAGRIRQPVLMLAAGNDRIVSAPANAEFAQHLPAASHRVIPGARHEILQEDDRYRAQLWAAFDAFMPG
;
A
#
# COMPACT_ATOMS: atom_id res chain seq x y z
N MET A 1 0.28 -35.55 9.30
CA MET A 1 1.10 -34.45 8.76
C MET A 1 0.61 -33.19 9.45
N ALA A 2 1.28 -32.77 10.52
CA ALA A 2 0.87 -31.62 11.32
C ALA A 2 1.22 -30.35 10.53
N LEU A 3 0.21 -29.55 10.25
CA LEU A 3 0.39 -28.19 9.76
C LEU A 3 1.08 -27.41 10.90
N GLY A 4 2.33 -27.03 10.66
CA GLY A 4 3.11 -26.24 11.59
C GLY A 4 2.41 -24.91 11.89
N ASP A 5 2.63 -24.40 13.09
CA ASP A 5 2.09 -23.14 13.60
C ASP A 5 2.23 -22.00 12.56
N PRO A 6 1.14 -21.28 12.30
CA PRO A 6 1.25 -20.12 11.43
C PRO A 6 1.90 -18.98 12.19
N ALA A 7 3.10 -18.62 11.74
CA ALA A 7 3.40 -17.24 11.55
C ALA A 7 4.18 -16.40 12.56
N PRO A 8 5.33 -15.94 12.10
CA PRO A 8 6.02 -14.80 12.69
C PRO A 8 5.37 -13.43 12.40
N CYS A 9 4.20 -13.42 11.72
CA CYS A 9 3.54 -12.18 11.27
C CYS A 9 2.37 -11.71 12.15
N SER A 10 2.03 -12.41 13.24
CA SER A 10 1.02 -11.92 14.17
C SER A 10 1.63 -10.87 15.12
N SER A 11 0.99 -9.71 15.20
CA SER A 11 1.34 -8.66 16.15
C SER A 11 0.94 -9.06 17.56
N SER A 12 1.91 -9.33 18.46
CA SER A 12 1.64 -9.37 19.88
C SER A 12 1.33 -7.95 20.37
N PRO A 13 0.27 -7.75 21.18
CA PRO A 13 -0.03 -6.43 21.73
C PRO A 13 1.02 -6.07 22.79
N GLY A 14 1.80 -5.02 22.56
CA GLY A 14 2.67 -4.48 23.60
C GLY A 14 3.95 -3.77 23.20
N ALA A 15 4.32 -3.64 21.94
CA ALA A 15 5.58 -2.99 21.59
C ALA A 15 5.42 -1.92 20.51
N ALA A 16 5.41 -0.66 20.89
CA ALA A 16 5.42 0.50 19.98
C ALA A 16 6.64 0.54 19.02
N ASN A 17 7.61 -0.33 19.21
CA ASN A 17 8.80 -0.48 18.37
C ASN A 17 8.76 -1.74 17.47
N ALA A 18 7.76 -2.62 17.63
CA ALA A 18 7.65 -3.86 16.86
C ALA A 18 7.20 -3.62 15.41
N SER A 19 6.40 -2.61 15.17
CA SER A 19 5.87 -2.24 13.85
C SER A 19 6.95 -1.97 12.79
N LYS A 20 8.08 -1.38 13.18
CA LYS A 20 9.17 -1.05 12.24
C LYS A 20 9.82 -2.27 11.58
N ASN A 21 9.62 -3.46 12.14
CA ASN A 21 10.27 -4.68 11.71
C ASN A 21 9.32 -5.77 11.17
N ILE A 22 8.00 -5.64 11.36
CA ILE A 22 7.04 -6.70 10.98
C ILE A 22 7.09 -6.94 9.47
N SER A 23 6.95 -5.90 8.66
CA SER A 23 7.00 -6.00 7.19
C SER A 23 8.31 -6.64 6.70
N LYS A 24 9.46 -6.17 7.21
CA LYS A 24 10.77 -6.74 6.84
C LYS A 24 10.92 -8.19 7.31
N ARG A 25 10.43 -8.52 8.49
CA ARG A 25 10.50 -9.88 9.05
C ARG A 25 9.58 -10.83 8.30
N CYS A 26 8.37 -10.42 7.93
CA CYS A 26 7.47 -11.21 7.13
C CYS A 26 8.05 -11.47 5.74
N GLY A 27 8.55 -10.45 5.06
CA GLY A 27 9.20 -10.59 3.77
C GLY A 27 10.43 -11.52 3.83
N ALA A 28 11.28 -11.37 4.84
CA ALA A 28 12.44 -12.23 5.04
C ALA A 28 12.03 -13.70 5.29
N ALA A 29 11.04 -13.93 6.16
CA ALA A 29 10.56 -15.29 6.45
C ALA A 29 9.94 -15.97 5.21
N ILE A 30 9.23 -15.23 4.36
CA ILE A 30 8.69 -15.75 3.10
C ILE A 30 9.82 -16.16 2.16
N LEU A 31 10.84 -15.30 1.99
CA LEU A 31 11.99 -15.60 1.14
C LEU A 31 12.88 -16.71 1.69
N GLU A 32 12.93 -16.87 3.00
CA GLU A 32 13.62 -17.97 3.65
C GLU A 32 12.89 -19.30 3.42
N ALA A 33 11.56 -19.28 3.45
CA ALA A 33 10.72 -20.45 3.18
C ALA A 33 10.72 -20.85 1.70
N ASP A 34 10.71 -19.87 0.81
CA ASP A 34 10.75 -20.07 -0.65
C ASP A 34 11.58 -18.98 -1.35
N PRO A 35 12.88 -19.23 -1.57
CA PRO A 35 13.76 -18.27 -2.25
C PRO A 35 13.36 -17.94 -3.68
N THR A 36 12.53 -18.75 -4.33
CA THR A 36 12.08 -18.50 -5.72
C THR A 36 11.12 -17.32 -5.83
N LEU A 37 10.51 -16.91 -4.72
CA LEU A 37 9.66 -15.71 -4.63
C LEU A 37 10.48 -14.41 -4.58
N GLY A 38 11.81 -14.51 -4.46
CA GLY A 38 12.70 -13.37 -4.45
C GLY A 38 12.78 -12.70 -5.82
N ILE A 39 12.34 -11.44 -5.89
CA ILE A 39 12.52 -10.61 -7.08
C ILE A 39 13.76 -9.74 -6.86
N ALA A 40 14.67 -9.74 -7.84
CA ALA A 40 15.84 -8.86 -7.80
C ALA A 40 15.46 -7.38 -7.82
N SER A 41 16.41 -6.50 -7.51
CA SER A 41 16.20 -5.06 -7.56
C SER A 41 15.67 -4.60 -8.92
N PRO A 42 14.84 -3.53 -8.96
CA PRO A 42 14.35 -2.98 -10.21
C PRO A 42 15.50 -2.64 -11.17
N THR A 43 15.30 -2.95 -12.44
CA THR A 43 16.26 -2.62 -13.49
C THR A 43 16.09 -1.18 -13.97
N VAL A 44 17.09 -0.62 -14.64
CA VAL A 44 16.98 0.71 -15.30
C VAL A 44 15.79 0.75 -16.26
N ALA A 45 15.60 -0.31 -17.06
CA ALA A 45 14.46 -0.42 -17.99
C ALA A 45 13.10 -0.41 -17.25
N TRP A 46 13.03 -0.99 -16.05
CA TRP A 46 11.83 -0.92 -15.22
C TRP A 46 11.54 0.52 -14.77
N PHE A 47 12.57 1.26 -14.35
CA PHE A 47 12.42 2.66 -13.97
C PHE A 47 11.97 3.51 -15.16
N ASP A 48 12.58 3.33 -16.34
CA ASP A 48 12.19 4.07 -17.54
C ASP A 48 10.73 3.83 -17.91
N ALA A 49 10.28 2.58 -17.87
CA ALA A 49 8.89 2.22 -18.12
C ALA A 49 7.94 2.81 -17.06
N ALA A 50 8.33 2.78 -15.78
CA ALA A 50 7.53 3.34 -14.69
C ALA A 50 7.41 4.87 -14.82
N PHE A 51 8.49 5.58 -15.14
CA PHE A 51 8.44 7.03 -15.35
C PHE A 51 7.66 7.42 -16.60
N ALA A 52 7.75 6.66 -17.68
CA ALA A 52 6.94 6.86 -18.87
C ALA A 52 5.43 6.72 -18.53
N ALA A 53 5.05 5.64 -17.86
CA ALA A 53 3.67 5.42 -17.42
C ALA A 53 3.17 6.54 -16.48
N MET A 54 3.99 6.98 -15.52
CA MET A 54 3.63 8.11 -14.65
C MET A 54 3.44 9.40 -15.44
N GLY A 55 4.19 9.60 -16.54
CA GLY A 55 3.99 10.71 -17.46
C GLY A 55 2.61 10.73 -18.12
N GLU A 56 2.08 9.55 -18.45
CA GLU A 56 0.74 9.41 -19.04
C GLU A 56 -0.39 9.76 -18.07
N PHE A 57 -0.17 9.59 -16.76
CA PHE A 57 -1.17 9.89 -15.73
C PHE A 57 -1.24 11.38 -15.35
N ARG A 58 -0.23 12.16 -15.71
CA ARG A 58 -0.14 13.58 -15.34
C ARG A 58 -1.25 14.48 -15.89
N PRO A 59 -1.67 14.34 -17.16
CA PRO A 59 -2.73 15.18 -17.68
C PRO A 59 -4.05 14.94 -16.92
N PRO A 60 -4.73 16.00 -16.44
CA PRO A 60 -6.02 15.89 -15.74
C PRO A 60 -7.09 15.12 -16.54
N GLU A 61 -7.00 15.17 -17.88
CA GLU A 61 -7.89 14.49 -18.78
C GLU A 61 -7.81 12.96 -18.66
N PHE A 62 -6.66 12.44 -18.24
CA PHE A 62 -6.50 11.01 -17.99
C PHE A 62 -7.41 10.58 -16.83
N ALA A 63 -7.27 11.21 -15.66
CA ALA A 63 -8.10 10.93 -14.49
C ALA A 63 -9.58 11.19 -14.77
N GLY A 64 -9.90 12.25 -15.49
CA GLY A 64 -11.28 12.62 -15.88
C GLY A 64 -12.03 11.58 -16.73
N ARG A 65 -11.31 10.65 -17.37
CA ARG A 65 -11.92 9.54 -18.15
C ARG A 65 -12.28 8.32 -17.31
N ILE A 66 -11.76 8.21 -16.08
CA ILE A 66 -12.03 7.10 -15.17
C ILE A 66 -13.41 7.33 -14.55
N ARG A 67 -14.39 6.57 -14.97
CA ARG A 67 -15.79 6.70 -14.54
C ARG A 67 -16.16 5.79 -13.39
N GLN A 68 -15.36 4.78 -13.13
CA GLN A 68 -15.55 3.83 -12.03
C GLN A 68 -15.35 4.54 -10.69
N PRO A 69 -16.11 4.18 -9.64
CA PRO A 69 -15.80 4.60 -8.28
C PRO A 69 -14.39 4.14 -7.89
N VAL A 70 -13.59 5.04 -7.33
CA VAL A 70 -12.22 4.77 -6.92
C VAL A 70 -12.04 5.12 -5.44
N LEU A 71 -11.60 4.17 -4.63
CA LEU A 71 -11.11 4.44 -3.28
C LEU A 71 -9.59 4.55 -3.32
N MET A 72 -9.06 5.72 -2.98
CA MET A 72 -7.62 5.96 -2.83
C MET A 72 -7.27 6.10 -1.36
N LEU A 73 -6.44 5.19 -0.87
CA LEU A 73 -5.92 5.21 0.51
C LEU A 73 -4.44 5.57 0.48
N ALA A 74 -4.09 6.70 1.04
CA ALA A 74 -2.72 7.20 1.08
C ALA A 74 -2.13 7.05 2.49
N ALA A 75 -0.88 6.59 2.56
CA ALA A 75 -0.13 6.57 3.80
C ALA A 75 0.38 7.97 4.14
N GLY A 76 0.01 8.49 5.32
CA GLY A 76 0.34 9.87 5.71
C GLY A 76 1.82 10.12 6.01
N ASN A 77 2.61 9.05 6.19
CA ASN A 77 4.05 9.11 6.40
C ASN A 77 4.79 8.26 5.34
N ASP A 78 4.26 8.27 4.11
CA ASP A 78 4.89 7.61 2.96
C ASP A 78 6.20 8.33 2.59
N ARG A 79 7.23 7.54 2.31
CA ARG A 79 8.54 8.03 1.86
C ARG A 79 8.93 7.51 0.48
N ILE A 80 8.05 6.73 -0.14
CA ILE A 80 8.28 6.09 -1.44
C ILE A 80 7.47 6.82 -2.50
N VAL A 81 6.18 7.07 -2.21
CA VAL A 81 5.30 7.79 -3.12
C VAL A 81 4.83 9.12 -2.54
N SER A 82 4.52 10.07 -3.40
CA SER A 82 4.10 11.41 -3.02
C SER A 82 2.62 11.43 -2.63
N ALA A 83 2.32 11.57 -1.33
CA ALA A 83 0.95 11.74 -0.87
C ALA A 83 0.26 13.00 -1.45
N PRO A 84 0.95 14.17 -1.62
CA PRO A 84 0.37 15.29 -2.34
C PRO A 84 0.00 14.97 -3.79
N ALA A 85 0.83 14.24 -4.54
CA ALA A 85 0.51 13.87 -5.91
C ALA A 85 -0.70 12.93 -5.99
N ASN A 86 -0.85 12.02 -5.03
CA ASN A 86 -2.05 11.18 -4.92
C ASN A 86 -3.31 12.02 -4.67
N ALA A 87 -3.22 13.03 -3.79
CA ALA A 87 -4.34 13.92 -3.51
C ALA A 87 -4.71 14.76 -4.73
N GLU A 88 -3.73 15.28 -5.46
CA GLU A 88 -3.94 16.01 -6.71
C GLU A 88 -4.61 15.14 -7.77
N PHE A 89 -4.11 13.93 -7.99
CA PHE A 89 -4.72 12.99 -8.93
C PHE A 89 -6.17 12.67 -8.57
N ALA A 90 -6.45 12.45 -7.28
CA ALA A 90 -7.79 12.14 -6.79
C ALA A 90 -8.79 13.28 -7.05
N GLN A 91 -8.35 14.56 -7.08
CA GLN A 91 -9.22 15.70 -7.37
C GLN A 91 -9.73 15.71 -8.82
N HIS A 92 -9.03 15.05 -9.72
CA HIS A 92 -9.41 14.96 -11.14
C HIS A 92 -10.27 13.73 -11.45
N LEU A 93 -10.45 12.81 -10.50
CA LEU A 93 -11.30 11.64 -10.63
C LEU A 93 -12.77 12.01 -10.39
N PRO A 94 -13.70 11.71 -11.32
CA PRO A 94 -15.12 12.06 -11.17
C PRO A 94 -15.84 11.41 -9.99
N ALA A 95 -15.39 10.22 -9.57
CA ALA A 95 -16.03 9.43 -8.52
C ALA A 95 -14.97 8.85 -7.57
N ALA A 96 -14.15 9.72 -6.96
CA ALA A 96 -13.12 9.31 -6.04
C ALA A 96 -13.51 9.55 -4.57
N SER A 97 -13.13 8.60 -3.74
CA SER A 97 -13.02 8.77 -2.29
C SER A 97 -11.54 8.71 -1.92
N HIS A 98 -10.95 9.84 -1.56
CA HIS A 98 -9.56 9.90 -1.11
C HIS A 98 -9.49 10.02 0.41
N ARG A 99 -8.70 9.15 1.05
CA ARG A 99 -8.45 9.14 2.50
C ARG A 99 -6.97 9.00 2.78
N VAL A 100 -6.49 9.78 3.73
CA VAL A 100 -5.13 9.67 4.25
C VAL A 100 -5.19 8.92 5.58
N ILE A 101 -4.33 7.94 5.79
CA ILE A 101 -4.15 7.23 7.05
C ILE A 101 -2.96 7.87 7.78
N PRO A 102 -3.20 8.75 8.77
CA PRO A 102 -2.14 9.52 9.40
C PRO A 102 -1.11 8.62 10.10
N GLY A 103 0.17 8.87 9.84
CA GLY A 103 1.27 8.14 10.45
C GLY A 103 1.57 6.76 9.85
N ALA A 104 0.69 6.20 9.01
CA ALA A 104 0.98 4.98 8.28
C ALA A 104 2.11 5.20 7.27
N ARG A 105 2.89 4.15 7.03
CA ARG A 105 3.93 4.11 5.99
C ARG A 105 3.42 3.38 4.75
N HIS A 106 4.26 3.30 3.72
CA HIS A 106 3.91 2.81 2.38
C HIS A 106 3.11 1.51 2.38
N GLU A 107 3.53 0.51 3.12
CA GLU A 107 2.90 -0.80 3.21
C GLU A 107 1.78 -0.84 4.27
N ILE A 108 0.67 -0.13 4.04
CA ILE A 108 -0.42 0.04 5.04
C ILE A 108 -0.94 -1.32 5.54
N LEU A 109 -1.06 -2.31 4.66
CA LEU A 109 -1.55 -3.65 5.03
C LEU A 109 -0.59 -4.43 5.93
N GLN A 110 0.67 -4.03 5.97
CA GLN A 110 1.71 -4.62 6.80
C GLN A 110 2.04 -3.76 8.04
N GLU A 111 1.30 -2.68 8.25
CA GLU A 111 1.43 -1.81 9.42
C GLU A 111 0.67 -2.38 10.64
N ASP A 112 0.81 -1.69 11.79
CA ASP A 112 0.08 -2.00 13.00
C ASP A 112 -1.44 -2.04 12.78
N ASP A 113 -2.13 -2.83 13.61
CA ASP A 113 -3.59 -3.00 13.55
C ASP A 113 -4.36 -1.69 13.55
N ARG A 114 -3.88 -0.66 14.26
CA ARG A 114 -4.49 0.68 14.27
C ARG A 114 -4.56 1.35 12.90
N TYR A 115 -3.60 1.07 12.00
CA TYR A 115 -3.60 1.58 10.63
C TYR A 115 -4.42 0.69 9.72
N ARG A 116 -4.27 -0.64 9.85
CA ARG A 116 -5.05 -1.61 9.10
C ARG A 116 -6.54 -1.47 9.36
N ALA A 117 -6.94 -1.23 10.63
CA ALA A 117 -8.34 -1.01 10.98
C ALA A 117 -8.93 0.22 10.28
N GLN A 118 -8.16 1.30 10.12
CA GLN A 118 -8.59 2.48 9.38
C GLN A 118 -8.74 2.18 7.87
N LEU A 119 -7.83 1.39 7.31
CA LEU A 119 -7.92 0.95 5.91
C LEU A 119 -9.20 0.12 5.70
N TRP A 120 -9.42 -0.90 6.53
CA TRP A 120 -10.58 -1.77 6.41
C TRP A 120 -11.89 -1.02 6.64
N ALA A 121 -11.95 -0.13 7.62
CA ALA A 121 -13.12 0.70 7.84
C ALA A 121 -13.45 1.60 6.64
N ALA A 122 -12.43 2.15 5.96
CA ALA A 122 -12.64 2.93 4.75
C ALA A 122 -13.06 2.06 3.56
N PHE A 123 -12.51 0.84 3.47
CA PHE A 123 -12.88 -0.12 2.43
C PHE A 123 -14.35 -0.58 2.60
N ASP A 124 -14.73 -0.99 3.81
CA ASP A 124 -16.09 -1.44 4.11
C ASP A 124 -17.13 -0.32 3.89
N ALA A 125 -16.77 0.92 4.22
CA ALA A 125 -17.63 2.07 3.95
C ALA A 125 -17.76 2.41 2.45
N PHE A 126 -16.79 2.02 1.63
CA PHE A 126 -16.79 2.24 0.19
C PHE A 126 -17.51 1.14 -0.57
N MET A 127 -17.43 -0.10 -0.11
CA MET A 127 -18.11 -1.24 -0.72
C MET A 127 -19.56 -1.27 -0.27
N PRO A 128 -20.54 -1.18 -1.17
CA PRO A 128 -21.94 -1.37 -0.80
C PRO A 128 -22.13 -2.83 -0.34
N GLY A 129 -22.69 -3.01 0.86
CA GLY A 129 -23.10 -4.31 1.39
C GLY A 129 -24.29 -4.88 0.65
#